data_39e9cb9e4b112b109473acb541f413cd
#
_entry.id   39e9cb9e4b112b109473acb541f413cd
#
_cell.length_a   1.000
_cell.length_b   1.000
_cell.length_c   1.000
_cell.angle_alpha   90.00
_cell.angle_beta   90.00
_cell.angle_gamma   90.00
#
_symmetry.space_group_name_H-M   'P 1'
#
loop_
_entity.id
_entity.type
_entity.pdbx_description
1 polymer ?
#
loop_
_entity_poly.entity_id
_entity_poly.type
_entity_poly.pdbx_seq_one_letter_code
_entity_poly.pdbx_strand_id
1 'polypeptide(L)'
;SIEKVENKYDIKELKELIEEHVEATGSERGALILEHFQEYLPKFKKIIPNDYKKMIALSAKLEEKGMSTEQAQMEAFYESFQTKSEE
;
A
#
# COMPACT_ATOMS: atom_id res chain seq x y z
N SER A 1 6.66 18.95 -11.06
CA SER A 1 7.28 19.66 -9.96
C SER A 1 8.14 18.73 -9.13
N ILE A 2 8.99 19.30 -8.28
CA ILE A 2 9.87 18.53 -7.42
C ILE A 2 9.07 17.63 -6.47
N GLU A 3 7.96 18.14 -5.97
CA GLU A 3 7.08 17.37 -5.09
C GLU A 3 6.54 16.11 -5.76
N LYS A 4 6.18 16.21 -7.03
CA LYS A 4 5.67 15.05 -7.77
C LYS A 4 6.74 13.97 -7.93
N VAL A 5 7.99 14.37 -8.12
CA VAL A 5 9.09 13.43 -8.26
C VAL A 5 9.32 12.69 -6.94
N GLU A 6 9.36 13.41 -5.83
CA GLU A 6 9.51 12.81 -4.51
C GLU A 6 8.38 11.84 -4.20
N ASN A 7 7.15 12.22 -4.55
CA ASN A 7 5.98 11.39 -4.33
C ASN A 7 6.05 10.10 -5.12
N LYS A 8 6.55 10.16 -6.35
CA LYS A 8 6.72 8.97 -7.18
C LYS A 8 7.72 8.00 -6.57
N TYR A 9 8.81 8.53 -6.01
CA TYR A 9 9.81 7.69 -5.34
C TYR A 9 9.23 7.05 -4.08
N ASP A 10 8.50 7.81 -3.29
CA ASP A 10 7.88 7.29 -2.08
C ASP A 10 6.88 6.19 -2.41
N ILE A 11 6.08 6.39 -3.44
CA ILE A 11 5.08 5.41 -3.86
C ILE A 11 5.76 4.15 -4.39
N LYS A 12 6.80 4.31 -5.19
CA LYS A 12 7.55 3.17 -5.73
C LYS A 12 8.19 2.36 -4.59
N GLU A 13 8.80 3.04 -3.64
CA GLU A 13 9.42 2.40 -2.50
C GLU A 13 8.37 1.64 -1.67
N LEU A 14 7.23 2.27 -1.45
CA LEU A 14 6.13 1.63 -0.72
C LEU A 14 5.64 0.39 -1.46
N LYS A 15 5.50 0.48 -2.77
CA LYS A 15 5.09 -0.66 -3.59
C LYS A 15 6.07 -1.82 -3.46
N GLU A 16 7.37 -1.53 -3.50
CA GLU A 16 8.41 -2.55 -3.35
C GLU A 16 8.33 -3.22 -1.98
N LEU A 17 8.05 -2.44 -0.94
CA LEU A 17 7.87 -2.98 0.41
C LEU A 17 6.68 -3.93 0.48
N ILE A 18 5.57 -3.56 -0.18
CA ILE A 18 4.39 -4.41 -0.21
C ILE A 18 4.68 -5.70 -0.99
N GLU A 19 5.41 -5.62 -2.08
CA GLU A 19 5.80 -6.80 -2.84
C GLU A 19 6.63 -7.75 -1.97
N GLU A 20 7.54 -7.22 -1.17
CA GLU A 20 8.30 -8.03 -0.22
C GLU A 20 7.40 -8.69 0.81
N HIS A 21 6.36 -7.96 1.28
CA HIS A 21 5.41 -8.51 2.23
C HIS A 21 4.65 -9.71 1.64
N VAL A 22 4.23 -9.58 0.39
CA VAL A 22 3.49 -10.64 -0.29
C VAL A 22 4.35 -11.89 -0.42
N GLU A 23 5.65 -11.73 -0.61
CA GLU A 23 6.58 -12.85 -0.74
C GLU A 23 7.07 -13.38 0.61
N ALA A 24 7.12 -12.51 1.61
CA ALA A 24 7.70 -12.87 2.90
C ALA A 24 6.66 -13.52 3.81
N THR A 25 7.06 -14.60 4.47
CA THR A 25 6.21 -15.31 5.42
C THR A 25 6.66 -15.15 6.86
N GLY A 26 7.81 -14.49 7.08
CA GLY A 26 8.36 -14.30 8.42
C GLY A 26 7.70 -13.15 9.17
N SER A 27 7.36 -13.36 10.44
CA SER A 27 6.65 -12.36 11.23
C SER A 27 7.46 -11.08 11.47
N GLU A 28 8.78 -11.22 11.69
CA GLU A 28 9.64 -10.06 11.93
C GLU A 28 9.69 -9.15 10.72
N ARG A 29 9.82 -9.74 9.53
CA ARG A 29 9.88 -8.99 8.29
C ARG A 29 8.53 -8.34 7.99
N GLY A 30 7.45 -9.08 8.23
CA GLY A 30 6.10 -8.55 8.05
C GLY A 30 5.82 -7.35 8.93
N ALA A 31 6.28 -7.41 10.19
CA ALA A 31 6.09 -6.31 11.12
C ALA A 31 6.84 -5.05 10.66
N LEU A 32 8.06 -5.22 10.15
CA LEU A 32 8.86 -4.11 9.66
C LEU A 32 8.20 -3.47 8.43
N ILE A 33 7.71 -4.28 7.52
CA ILE A 33 7.04 -3.81 6.33
C ILE A 33 5.77 -3.05 6.70
N LEU A 34 5.00 -3.57 7.64
CA LEU A 34 3.79 -2.92 8.12
C LEU A 34 4.11 -1.54 8.72
N GLU A 35 5.17 -1.46 9.52
CA GLU A 35 5.59 -0.21 10.12
C GLU A 35 5.89 0.84 9.04
N HIS A 36 6.66 0.47 8.02
CA HIS A 36 6.96 1.36 6.90
C HIS A 36 5.71 1.76 6.12
N PHE A 37 4.82 0.81 5.91
CA PHE A 37 3.56 1.10 5.22
C PHE A 37 2.75 2.15 5.98
N GLN A 38 2.62 2.00 7.27
CA GLN A 38 1.86 2.94 8.09
C GLN A 38 2.49 4.33 8.11
N GLU A 39 3.81 4.38 8.01
CA GLU A 39 4.52 5.65 7.90
C GLU A 39 4.18 6.37 6.59
N TYR A 40 4.09 5.63 5.48
CA TYR A 40 3.82 6.22 4.17
C TYR A 40 2.32 6.49 3.91
N LEU A 41 1.46 5.80 4.61
CA LEU A 41 0.02 5.88 4.34
C LEU A 41 -0.56 7.30 4.40
N PRO A 42 -0.22 8.13 5.39
CA PRO A 42 -0.71 9.51 5.41
C PRO A 42 -0.23 10.33 4.22
N LYS A 43 0.97 10.09 3.75
CA LYS A 43 1.51 10.75 2.55
C LYS A 43 0.72 10.36 1.32
N PHE A 44 0.43 9.07 1.19
CA PHE A 44 -0.37 8.55 0.09
C PHE A 44 -1.74 9.19 0.06
N LYS A 45 -2.40 9.26 1.20
CA LYS A 45 -3.72 9.88 1.34
C LYS A 45 -3.71 11.34 0.89
N LYS A 46 -2.66 12.07 1.27
CA LYS A 46 -2.54 13.49 0.96
C LYS A 46 -2.27 13.74 -0.52
N ILE A 47 -1.43 12.90 -1.12
CA ILE A 47 -0.93 13.12 -2.47
C ILE A 47 -1.87 12.60 -3.54
N ILE A 48 -2.44 11.43 -3.33
CA ILE A 48 -3.33 10.78 -4.30
C ILE A 48 -4.63 10.37 -3.60
N PRO A 49 -5.45 11.35 -3.20
CA PRO A 49 -6.64 11.06 -2.40
C PRO A 49 -7.66 10.16 -3.09
N ASN A 50 -7.78 10.24 -4.41
CA ASN A 50 -8.75 9.37 -5.12
C ASN A 50 -8.30 7.92 -5.11
N ASP A 51 -7.01 7.67 -5.32
CA ASP A 51 -6.48 6.32 -5.26
C ASP A 51 -6.53 5.78 -3.84
N TYR A 52 -6.30 6.65 -2.86
CA TYR A 52 -6.44 6.26 -1.46
C TYR A 52 -7.86 5.79 -1.14
N LYS A 53 -8.87 6.52 -1.63
CA LYS A 53 -10.27 6.13 -1.42
C LYS A 53 -10.58 4.77 -2.06
N LYS A 54 -10.06 4.53 -3.26
CA LYS A 54 -10.22 3.26 -3.93
C LYS A 54 -9.56 2.13 -3.15
N MET A 55 -8.37 2.39 -2.63
CA MET A 55 -7.65 1.43 -1.82
C MET A 55 -8.44 1.07 -0.56
N ILE A 56 -8.99 2.08 0.12
CA ILE A 56 -9.76 1.85 1.34
C ILE A 56 -11.03 1.03 1.03
N ALA A 57 -11.69 1.32 -0.08
CA ALA A 57 -12.87 0.55 -0.49
C ALA A 57 -12.53 -0.92 -0.76
N LEU A 58 -11.41 -1.15 -1.42
CA LEU A 58 -10.95 -2.52 -1.68
C LEU A 58 -10.54 -3.21 -0.38
N SER A 59 -9.84 -2.50 0.51
CA SER A 59 -9.44 -3.09 1.79
C SER A 59 -10.66 -3.51 2.62
N ALA A 60 -11.74 -2.73 2.57
CA ALA A 60 -12.97 -3.10 3.27
C ALA A 60 -13.52 -4.44 2.77
N LYS A 61 -13.45 -4.69 1.47
CA LYS A 61 -13.88 -5.96 0.91
C LYS A 61 -12.98 -7.11 1.37
N LEU A 62 -11.70 -6.87 1.46
CA LEU A 62 -10.75 -7.89 1.92
C LEU A 62 -10.96 -8.20 3.40
N GLU A 63 -11.28 -7.19 4.20
CA GLU A 63 -11.61 -7.40 5.62
C GLU A 63 -12.87 -8.26 5.77
N GLU A 64 -13.87 -8.05 4.91
CA GLU A 64 -15.08 -8.88 4.92
C GLU A 64 -14.76 -10.35 4.67
N LYS A 65 -13.67 -10.61 3.95
CA LYS A 65 -13.23 -11.99 3.68
C LYS A 65 -12.38 -12.56 4.81
N GLY A 66 -12.16 -11.81 5.87
CA GLY A 66 -11.45 -12.29 7.05
C GLY A 66 -10.04 -11.77 7.22
N MET A 67 -9.59 -10.90 6.34
CA MET A 67 -8.25 -10.34 6.42
C MET A 67 -8.18 -9.27 7.50
N SER A 68 -7.02 -9.14 8.18
CA SER A 68 -6.84 -8.07 9.16
C SER A 68 -6.84 -6.71 8.46
N THR A 69 -7.15 -5.65 9.22
CA THR A 69 -7.20 -4.30 8.67
C THR A 69 -5.87 -3.91 8.01
N GLU A 70 -4.76 -4.15 8.70
CA GLU A 70 -3.44 -3.78 8.21
C GLU A 70 -3.08 -4.55 6.95
N GLN A 71 -3.29 -5.85 6.95
CA GLN A 71 -2.98 -6.67 5.79
C GLN A 71 -3.89 -6.33 4.62
N ALA A 72 -5.17 -6.08 4.89
CA ALA A 72 -6.12 -5.70 3.85
C ALA A 72 -5.69 -4.42 3.15
N GLN A 73 -5.26 -3.44 3.93
CA GLN A 73 -4.80 -2.16 3.37
C GLN A 73 -3.54 -2.33 2.52
N MET A 74 -2.59 -3.14 2.99
CA MET A 74 -1.35 -3.39 2.25
C MET A 74 -1.62 -4.08 0.92
N GLU A 75 -2.45 -5.12 0.95
CA GLU A 75 -2.78 -5.84 -0.28
C GLU A 75 -3.63 -5.00 -1.24
N ALA A 76 -4.56 -4.22 -0.70
CA ALA A 76 -5.36 -3.33 -1.52
C ALA A 76 -4.50 -2.27 -2.20
N PHE A 77 -3.52 -1.73 -1.49
CA PHE A 77 -2.58 -0.79 -2.06
C PHE A 77 -1.80 -1.42 -3.21
N TYR A 78 -1.26 -2.60 -2.97
CA TYR A 78 -0.47 -3.30 -3.97
C TYR A 78 -1.30 -3.58 -5.24
N GLU A 79 -2.50 -4.09 -5.07
CA GLU A 79 -3.39 -4.38 -6.20
C GLU A 79 -3.75 -3.11 -6.98
N SER A 80 -4.01 -2.02 -6.29
CA SER A 80 -4.34 -0.74 -6.93
C SER A 80 -3.23 -0.28 -7.86
N PHE A 81 -1.99 -0.41 -7.42
CA PHE A 81 -0.85 0.03 -8.23
C PHE A 81 -0.48 -0.95 -9.32
N GLN A 82 -0.72 -2.23 -9.10
CA GLN A 82 -0.52 -3.23 -10.14
C GLN A 82 -1.48 -3.01 -11.30
N THR A 83 -2.74 -2.82 -11.01
CA THR A 83 -3.76 -2.56 -12.03
C THR A 83 -3.41 -1.32 -12.84
N LYS A 84 -2.96 -0.29 -12.15
CA LYS A 84 -2.58 0.96 -12.79
C LYS A 84 -1.38 0.81 -13.71
N SER A 85 -0.39 0.00 -13.32
CA SER A 85 0.80 -0.20 -14.15
C SER A 85 0.51 -0.99 -15.41
N GLU A 86 -0.55 -1.77 -15.43
CA GLU A 86 -0.92 -2.54 -16.61
C GLU A 86 -1.64 -1.68 -17.66
N GLU A 87 -2.14 -0.54 -17.26
CA GLU A 87 -2.78 0.39 -18.17
C GLU A 87 -1.74 1.24 -18.90
#